data_e518fefc53856cc95a709f221ed00801
#
_entry.id   e518fefc53856cc95a709f221ed00801
#
_cell.length_a   1.000
_cell.length_b   1.000
_cell.length_c   1.000
_cell.angle_alpha   90.00
_cell.angle_beta   90.00
_cell.angle_gamma   90.00
#
_symmetry.space_group_name_H-M   'P 1'
#
loop_
_entity.id
_entity.type
_entity.pdbx_description
1 polymer ?
#
loop_
_entity_poly.entity_id
_entity_poly.type
_entity_poly.pdbx_seq_one_letter_code
_entity_poly.pdbx_strand_id
1 'polypeptide(L)'
;VAADGQPRLTLNTAGSPTYRLHDQEQLSNELALGSGLLKPAHFDLPSLADHLPALFIATPVLKRAPSLSLPGLGRLPRLLSRMSGRGREAMFVYGGNWLADPVSPGGLAPSALYGSSSNQQLLLAPTTAAPQLDELVFLRPRQSEAVLLQFGDLLAVRGGRIVERWPVFNG
;
A
#
# COMPACT_ATOMS: atom_id res chain seq x y z
N VAL A 1 -11.84 24.43 -29.85
CA VAL A 1 -12.95 25.24 -30.43
C VAL A 1 -13.58 24.37 -31.49
N ALA A 2 -14.91 24.23 -31.47
CA ALA A 2 -15.65 23.55 -32.52
C ALA A 2 -15.56 24.35 -33.85
N ALA A 3 -15.83 23.69 -34.97
CA ALA A 3 -15.72 24.33 -36.30
C ALA A 3 -16.66 25.56 -36.50
N ASP A 4 -17.67 25.68 -35.66
CA ASP A 4 -18.64 26.77 -35.65
C ASP A 4 -18.25 27.93 -34.71
N GLY A 5 -17.07 27.91 -34.10
CA GLY A 5 -16.62 28.94 -33.16
C GLY A 5 -17.21 28.83 -31.75
N GLN A 6 -18.10 27.88 -31.50
CA GLN A 6 -18.66 27.65 -30.17
C GLN A 6 -17.64 26.98 -29.24
N PRO A 7 -17.68 27.23 -27.92
CA PRO A 7 -16.85 26.53 -26.97
C PRO A 7 -17.19 25.02 -27.01
N ARG A 8 -16.19 24.20 -27.20
CA ARG A 8 -16.36 22.73 -27.16
C ARG A 8 -16.75 22.32 -25.75
N LEU A 9 -17.91 21.68 -25.60
CA LEU A 9 -18.30 21.11 -24.32
C LEU A 9 -17.34 20.00 -23.93
N THR A 10 -16.88 20.03 -22.70
CA THR A 10 -16.12 18.89 -22.10
C THR A 10 -17.12 17.85 -21.65
N LEU A 11 -17.07 16.69 -22.29
CA LEU A 11 -17.82 15.49 -21.90
C LEU A 11 -16.83 14.54 -21.24
N ASN A 12 -16.69 14.69 -19.91
CA ASN A 12 -15.82 13.81 -19.12
C ASN A 12 -16.59 12.56 -18.74
N THR A 13 -16.02 11.42 -19.03
CA THR A 13 -16.54 10.11 -18.64
C THR A 13 -15.45 9.25 -18.05
N ALA A 14 -15.85 8.08 -17.60
CA ALA A 14 -14.98 7.10 -17.00
C ALA A 14 -14.35 7.54 -15.65
N GLY A 15 -13.56 6.68 -15.14
CA GLY A 15 -12.70 6.77 -13.98
C GLY A 15 -11.70 5.63 -14.03
N SER A 16 -10.82 5.55 -13.05
CA SER A 16 -9.75 4.53 -13.02
C SER A 16 -10.20 3.10 -13.30
N PRO A 17 -11.36 2.59 -12.83
CA PRO A 17 -11.80 1.23 -13.12
C PRO A 17 -12.28 1.00 -14.54
N THR A 18 -12.75 2.04 -15.23
CA THR A 18 -13.57 1.91 -16.45
C THR A 18 -13.00 2.61 -17.67
N TYR A 19 -11.93 3.39 -17.55
CA TYR A 19 -11.40 4.21 -18.66
C TYR A 19 -11.11 3.39 -19.92
N ARG A 20 -10.68 2.13 -19.78
CA ARG A 20 -10.40 1.24 -20.92
C ARG A 20 -11.63 0.80 -21.69
N LEU A 21 -12.81 0.91 -21.09
CA LEU A 21 -14.07 0.59 -21.78
C LEU A 21 -14.44 1.67 -22.80
N HIS A 22 -13.82 2.85 -22.69
CA HIS A 22 -14.06 3.99 -23.57
C HIS A 22 -13.05 4.12 -24.73
N ASP A 23 -12.19 3.15 -24.91
CA ASP A 23 -11.12 3.18 -25.93
C ASP A 23 -11.66 3.26 -27.38
N GLN A 24 -12.88 2.80 -27.59
CA GLN A 24 -13.53 2.78 -28.92
C GLN A 24 -14.82 3.62 -29.01
N GLU A 25 -15.20 4.30 -27.93
CA GLU A 25 -16.42 5.10 -27.91
C GLU A 25 -16.13 6.59 -28.15
N GLN A 26 -16.90 7.19 -29.06
CA GLN A 26 -16.78 8.62 -29.37
C GLN A 26 -17.73 9.51 -28.53
N LEU A 27 -18.26 8.97 -27.44
CA LEU A 27 -19.24 9.66 -26.59
C LEU A 27 -18.59 10.72 -25.68
N SER A 28 -17.32 10.54 -25.36
CA SER A 28 -16.57 11.47 -24.52
C SER A 28 -15.38 12.08 -25.26
N ASN A 29 -14.99 13.25 -24.85
CA ASN A 29 -13.79 13.91 -25.36
C ASN A 29 -12.73 14.15 -24.27
N GLU A 30 -13.01 13.66 -23.08
CA GLU A 30 -12.09 13.68 -21.93
C GLU A 30 -12.30 12.44 -21.05
N LEU A 31 -11.22 11.87 -20.61
CA LEU A 31 -11.21 10.75 -19.64
C LEU A 31 -10.45 11.18 -18.38
N ALA A 32 -11.03 10.98 -17.20
CA ALA A 32 -10.35 11.22 -15.93
C ALA A 32 -9.78 9.93 -15.37
N LEU A 33 -8.49 9.93 -15.09
CA LEU A 33 -7.77 8.81 -14.52
C LEU A 33 -6.84 9.32 -13.41
N GLY A 34 -7.02 8.83 -12.21
CA GLY A 34 -6.19 9.18 -11.05
C GLY A 34 -5.54 7.96 -10.40
N SER A 35 -6.20 7.40 -9.41
CA SER A 35 -5.68 6.27 -8.62
C SER A 35 -5.28 5.04 -9.44
N GLY A 36 -5.89 4.85 -10.61
CA GLY A 36 -5.54 3.76 -11.54
C GLY A 36 -4.08 3.79 -11.97
N LEU A 37 -3.45 4.97 -12.05
CA LEU A 37 -2.03 5.13 -12.39
C LEU A 37 -1.11 4.50 -11.35
N LEU A 38 -1.52 4.49 -10.08
CA LEU A 38 -0.75 3.96 -8.97
C LEU A 38 -1.14 2.51 -8.64
N LYS A 39 -2.28 2.07 -9.14
CA LYS A 39 -2.89 0.75 -8.90
C LYS A 39 -2.83 0.31 -7.44
N PRO A 40 -3.51 0.99 -6.51
CA PRO A 40 -3.66 0.50 -5.15
C PRO A 40 -4.45 -0.83 -5.13
N ALA A 41 -4.45 -1.55 -4.00
CA ALA A 41 -5.00 -2.91 -3.96
C ALA A 41 -6.50 -3.00 -4.30
N HIS A 42 -7.30 -1.97 -4.03
CA HIS A 42 -8.71 -1.93 -4.43
C HIS A 42 -8.91 -1.88 -5.96
N PHE A 43 -7.85 -1.64 -6.72
CA PHE A 43 -7.85 -1.66 -8.19
C PHE A 43 -7.30 -2.97 -8.78
N ASP A 44 -7.26 -4.05 -8.01
CA ASP A 44 -7.01 -5.39 -8.54
C ASP A 44 -8.27 -5.92 -9.26
N LEU A 45 -8.62 -5.24 -10.34
CA LEU A 45 -9.79 -5.50 -11.17
C LEU A 45 -9.36 -6.13 -12.49
N PRO A 46 -10.22 -6.97 -13.11
CA PRO A 46 -9.93 -7.55 -14.42
C PRO A 46 -9.63 -6.51 -15.50
N SER A 47 -10.31 -5.37 -15.49
CA SER A 47 -10.09 -4.25 -16.42
C SER A 47 -8.71 -3.61 -16.30
N LEU A 48 -7.99 -3.83 -15.19
CA LEU A 48 -6.67 -3.28 -14.90
C LEU A 48 -5.63 -4.39 -14.67
N ALA A 49 -5.87 -5.59 -15.16
CA ALA A 49 -4.99 -6.75 -14.91
C ALA A 49 -3.56 -6.54 -15.40
N ASP A 50 -3.37 -5.78 -16.47
CA ASP A 50 -2.08 -5.45 -17.06
C ASP A 50 -1.35 -4.29 -16.38
N HIS A 51 -2.01 -3.57 -15.47
CA HIS A 51 -1.37 -2.50 -14.69
C HIS A 51 -0.52 -3.09 -13.56
N LEU A 52 0.58 -2.44 -13.27
CA LEU A 52 1.46 -2.80 -12.15
C LEU A 52 1.30 -1.82 -10.99
N PRO A 53 1.28 -2.32 -9.73
CA PRO A 53 1.34 -1.43 -8.58
C PRO A 53 2.59 -0.55 -8.63
N ALA A 54 2.42 0.76 -8.45
CA ALA A 54 3.49 1.74 -8.56
C ALA A 54 3.71 2.56 -7.27
N LEU A 55 2.85 2.40 -6.26
CA LEU A 55 2.94 3.11 -4.99
C LEU A 55 3.09 2.12 -3.83
N PHE A 56 4.11 2.35 -3.00
CA PHE A 56 4.37 1.56 -1.80
C PHE A 56 4.80 2.46 -0.64
N ILE A 57 4.45 2.05 0.57
CA ILE A 57 5.02 2.61 1.80
C ILE A 57 6.23 1.74 2.16
N ALA A 58 7.39 2.34 2.31
CA ALA A 58 8.57 1.69 2.85
C ALA A 58 8.68 1.99 4.34
N THR A 59 8.72 0.96 5.18
CA THR A 59 8.80 1.11 6.64
C THR A 59 9.87 0.20 7.22
N PRO A 60 10.73 0.69 8.15
CA PRO A 60 11.78 -0.14 8.74
C PRO A 60 11.22 -1.10 9.79
N VAL A 61 11.90 -2.22 9.96
CA VAL A 61 11.70 -3.13 11.09
C VAL A 61 12.33 -2.50 12.34
N LEU A 62 11.50 -2.16 13.30
CA LEU A 62 11.93 -1.50 14.56
C LEU A 62 12.35 -2.50 15.63
N LYS A 63 11.70 -3.67 15.67
CA LYS A 63 11.94 -4.68 16.69
C LYS A 63 11.52 -6.06 16.18
N ARG A 64 12.29 -7.06 16.54
CA ARG A 64 11.94 -8.48 16.35
C ARG A 64 11.61 -9.11 17.69
N ALA A 65 10.61 -9.97 17.73
CA ALA A 65 10.23 -10.74 18.88
C ALA A 65 10.13 -12.21 18.46
N PRO A 66 11.22 -12.99 18.61
CA PRO A 66 11.24 -14.41 18.22
C PRO A 66 10.21 -15.26 18.96
N SER A 67 9.80 -14.80 20.14
CA SER A 67 8.64 -15.29 20.88
C SER A 67 7.80 -14.08 21.32
N LEU A 68 6.48 -14.18 21.17
CA LEU A 68 5.54 -13.19 21.67
C LEU A 68 5.52 -13.15 23.21
N SER A 69 6.65 -12.80 23.82
CA SER A 69 6.71 -12.48 25.25
C SER A 69 6.52 -10.99 25.44
N LEU A 70 5.29 -10.59 25.66
CA LEU A 70 4.98 -9.20 26.02
C LEU A 70 5.18 -9.03 27.52
N PRO A 71 5.95 -8.02 27.96
CA PRO A 71 6.08 -7.70 29.39
C PRO A 71 4.70 -7.45 29.99
N GLY A 72 4.36 -8.12 31.08
CA GLY A 72 3.11 -7.91 31.82
C GLY A 72 1.96 -8.88 31.55
N LEU A 73 2.06 -9.79 30.58
CA LEU A 73 0.97 -10.71 30.20
C LEU A 73 1.13 -12.16 30.73
N GLY A 74 2.02 -12.43 31.64
CA GLY A 74 2.12 -13.70 32.36
C GLY A 74 2.24 -14.93 31.44
N ARG A 75 1.37 -15.94 31.62
CA ARG A 75 1.37 -17.20 30.85
C ARG A 75 0.67 -17.15 29.48
N LEU A 76 0.06 -16.03 29.09
CA LEU A 76 -0.58 -15.84 27.79
C LEU A 76 0.34 -16.01 26.56
N PRO A 77 1.67 -15.74 26.64
CA PRO A 77 2.56 -15.86 25.46
C PRO A 77 2.54 -17.25 24.83
N ARG A 78 2.37 -18.31 25.61
CA ARG A 78 2.34 -19.70 25.08
C ARG A 78 1.07 -20.01 24.27
N LEU A 79 -0.06 -19.42 24.62
CA LEU A 79 -1.29 -19.59 23.87
C LEU A 79 -1.25 -18.78 22.55
N LEU A 80 -0.67 -17.60 22.60
CA LEU A 80 -0.50 -16.71 21.47
C LEU A 80 0.50 -17.24 20.45
N SER A 81 1.58 -17.87 20.88
CA SER A 81 2.52 -18.54 19.97
C SER A 81 1.89 -19.73 19.23
N ARG A 82 0.89 -20.38 19.84
CA ARG A 82 0.09 -21.41 19.17
C ARG A 82 -0.87 -20.84 18.12
N MET A 83 -1.41 -19.63 18.34
CA MET A 83 -2.31 -18.95 17.41
C MET A 83 -1.55 -18.26 16.26
N SER A 84 -0.30 -17.87 16.47
CA SER A 84 0.55 -17.25 15.42
C SER A 84 1.03 -18.24 14.35
N GLY A 85 0.75 -19.53 14.50
CA GLY A 85 1.21 -20.58 13.60
C GLY A 85 2.68 -20.99 13.86
N ARG A 86 2.98 -22.29 13.73
CA ARG A 86 4.35 -22.78 13.84
C ARG A 86 5.20 -22.17 12.72
N GLY A 87 6.42 -21.70 13.06
CA GLY A 87 7.37 -21.18 12.09
C GLY A 87 7.19 -19.71 11.74
N ARG A 88 6.48 -18.92 12.55
CA ARG A 88 6.38 -17.46 12.40
C ARG A 88 6.95 -16.74 13.61
N GLU A 89 7.56 -15.60 13.38
CA GLU A 89 7.99 -14.67 14.41
C GLU A 89 7.27 -13.34 14.27
N ALA A 90 7.12 -12.64 15.38
CA ALA A 90 6.55 -11.31 15.42
C ALA A 90 7.62 -10.25 15.19
N MET A 91 7.26 -9.23 14.42
CA MET A 91 8.08 -8.05 14.23
C MET A 91 7.23 -6.79 14.31
N PHE A 92 7.83 -5.72 14.78
CA PHE A 92 7.22 -4.41 14.79
C PHE A 92 7.84 -3.56 13.70
N VAL A 93 7.01 -2.99 12.87
CA VAL A 93 7.40 -1.97 11.89
C VAL A 93 6.85 -0.62 12.33
N TYR A 94 7.46 0.46 11.87
CA TYR A 94 6.86 1.76 12.03
C TYR A 94 5.52 1.77 11.30
N GLY A 95 4.49 2.29 11.90
CA GLY A 95 3.14 2.28 11.37
C GLY A 95 2.38 3.53 11.75
N GLY A 96 1.23 3.74 11.15
CA GLY A 96 0.38 4.91 11.38
C GLY A 96 -1.09 4.62 11.10
N ASN A 97 -1.55 3.39 11.31
CA ASN A 97 -2.91 2.98 10.95
C ASN A 97 -3.18 3.10 9.43
N TRP A 98 -2.16 2.90 8.63
CA TRP A 98 -2.27 3.04 7.18
C TRP A 98 -3.20 1.99 6.58
N LEU A 99 -4.03 2.42 5.65
CA LEU A 99 -4.88 1.54 4.86
C LEU A 99 -4.02 0.84 3.78
N ALA A 100 -3.18 -0.09 4.21
CA ALA A 100 -2.20 -0.76 3.36
C ALA A 100 -1.92 -2.20 3.84
N ASP A 101 -1.52 -3.05 2.91
CA ASP A 101 -1.18 -4.45 3.16
C ASP A 101 0.30 -4.73 2.93
N PRO A 102 0.98 -5.55 3.76
CA PRO A 102 2.36 -5.92 3.56
C PRO A 102 2.49 -6.81 2.31
N VAL A 103 3.44 -6.48 1.43
CA VAL A 103 3.65 -7.19 0.16
C VAL A 103 5.09 -7.68 -0.03
N SER A 104 6.05 -7.03 0.62
CA SER A 104 7.46 -7.43 0.50
C SER A 104 8.20 -7.20 1.82
N PRO A 105 9.06 -8.15 2.21
CA PRO A 105 9.24 -9.48 1.63
C PRO A 105 7.99 -10.34 1.71
N GLY A 106 7.93 -11.39 0.88
CA GLY A 106 6.75 -12.27 0.82
C GLY A 106 6.49 -13.01 2.14
N GLY A 107 5.23 -13.39 2.36
CA GLY A 107 4.79 -14.17 3.51
C GLY A 107 4.53 -13.37 4.78
N LEU A 108 4.67 -12.05 4.75
CA LEU A 108 4.27 -11.18 5.85
C LEU A 108 2.73 -11.15 5.98
N ALA A 109 2.26 -11.09 7.21
CA ALA A 109 0.84 -10.92 7.50
C ALA A 109 0.62 -9.99 8.69
N PRO A 110 -0.42 -9.15 8.68
CA PRO A 110 -0.83 -8.41 9.86
C PRO A 110 -1.22 -9.37 11.00
N SER A 111 -0.97 -8.98 12.23
CA SER A 111 -1.45 -9.72 13.38
C SER A 111 -2.94 -9.47 13.58
N ALA A 112 -3.75 -10.53 13.52
CA ALA A 112 -5.18 -10.43 13.81
C ALA A 112 -5.48 -10.08 15.28
N LEU A 113 -4.52 -10.31 16.17
CA LEU A 113 -4.69 -10.10 17.60
C LEU A 113 -4.39 -8.66 18.04
N TYR A 114 -3.40 -8.05 17.39
CA TYR A 114 -2.86 -6.74 17.81
C TYR A 114 -3.11 -5.70 16.73
N GLY A 115 -4.04 -5.58 16.07
CA GLY A 115 -4.38 -4.51 15.12
C GLY A 115 -3.25 -3.52 14.78
N SER A 116 -3.56 -2.50 14.04
CA SER A 116 -2.66 -1.39 13.78
C SER A 116 -2.73 -0.38 14.93
N SER A 117 -1.62 0.27 15.24
CA SER A 117 -1.59 1.42 16.15
C SER A 117 -1.05 2.67 15.45
N SER A 118 -1.17 3.81 16.11
CA SER A 118 -0.77 5.10 15.52
C SER A 118 0.72 5.22 15.21
N ASN A 119 1.57 4.41 15.82
CA ASN A 119 3.02 4.51 15.67
C ASN A 119 3.73 3.19 15.37
N GLN A 120 3.07 2.06 15.54
CA GLN A 120 3.65 0.74 15.28
C GLN A 120 2.60 -0.22 14.75
N GLN A 121 3.03 -1.12 13.88
CA GLN A 121 2.22 -2.24 13.41
C GLN A 121 2.95 -3.56 13.70
N LEU A 122 2.21 -4.52 14.25
CA LEU A 122 2.72 -5.87 14.45
C LEU A 122 2.45 -6.70 13.19
N LEU A 123 3.53 -7.22 12.63
CA LEU A 123 3.51 -8.17 11.52
C LEU A 123 4.04 -9.53 11.98
N LEU A 124 3.55 -10.58 11.35
CA LEU A 124 4.03 -11.94 11.48
C LEU A 124 4.82 -12.30 10.22
N ALA A 125 6.06 -12.74 10.38
CA ALA A 125 6.94 -13.16 9.31
C ALA A 125 7.28 -14.65 9.42
N PRO A 126 7.50 -15.36 8.30
CA PRO A 126 8.11 -16.68 8.34
C PRO A 126 9.50 -16.59 9.00
N THR A 127 9.81 -17.46 9.96
CA THR A 127 11.12 -17.47 10.64
C THR A 127 12.30 -17.64 9.70
N THR A 128 12.09 -18.30 8.56
CA THR A 128 13.11 -18.55 7.53
C THR A 128 13.39 -17.35 6.62
N ALA A 129 12.51 -16.34 6.63
CA ALA A 129 12.59 -15.20 5.73
C ALA A 129 12.19 -13.88 6.44
N ALA A 130 12.33 -13.84 7.76
CA ALA A 130 12.00 -12.63 8.53
C ALA A 130 13.06 -11.55 8.32
N PRO A 131 12.66 -10.34 7.94
CA PRO A 131 13.56 -9.21 7.80
C PRO A 131 14.31 -8.90 9.11
N GLN A 132 15.54 -8.42 8.98
CA GLN A 132 16.35 -7.99 10.11
C GLN A 132 15.93 -6.61 10.60
N LEU A 133 16.51 -6.17 11.73
CA LEU A 133 16.33 -4.77 12.20
C LEU A 133 16.82 -3.81 11.12
N ASP A 134 16.12 -2.70 10.99
CA ASP A 134 16.36 -1.64 10.00
C ASP A 134 16.15 -2.03 8.53
N GLU A 135 15.89 -3.32 8.22
CA GLU A 135 15.47 -3.69 6.87
C GLU A 135 14.06 -3.15 6.58
N LEU A 136 13.84 -2.82 5.30
CA LEU A 136 12.58 -2.24 4.87
C LEU A 136 11.54 -3.32 4.56
N VAL A 137 10.34 -3.07 5.04
CA VAL A 137 9.11 -3.75 4.64
C VAL A 137 8.33 -2.81 3.73
N PHE A 138 7.77 -3.35 2.66
CA PHE A 138 6.95 -2.60 1.73
C PHE A 138 5.48 -2.96 1.91
N LEU A 139 4.67 -1.92 2.09
CA LEU A 139 3.22 -2.05 2.19
C LEU A 139 2.59 -1.44 0.94
N ARG A 140 1.62 -2.13 0.35
CA ARG A 140 0.85 -1.61 -0.77
C ARG A 140 -0.43 -0.97 -0.25
N PRO A 141 -0.68 0.32 -0.54
CA PRO A 141 -1.93 0.98 -0.17
C PRO A 141 -3.15 0.27 -0.76
N ARG A 142 -4.23 0.22 -0.01
CA ARG A 142 -5.55 -0.21 -0.52
C ARG A 142 -6.21 0.90 -1.32
N GLN A 143 -5.98 2.16 -0.90
CA GLN A 143 -6.40 3.38 -1.57
C GLN A 143 -5.24 4.37 -1.56
N SER A 144 -4.91 4.97 -2.69
CA SER A 144 -3.80 5.91 -2.81
C SER A 144 -4.09 7.21 -2.08
N GLU A 145 -5.28 7.75 -2.22
CA GLU A 145 -5.68 9.03 -1.62
C GLU A 145 -5.60 9.00 -0.09
N ALA A 146 -6.03 7.89 0.53
CA ALA A 146 -6.00 7.73 1.97
C ALA A 146 -4.57 7.70 2.55
N VAL A 147 -3.58 7.45 1.71
CA VAL A 147 -2.17 7.29 2.13
C VAL A 147 -1.34 8.51 1.76
N LEU A 148 -1.48 9.04 0.55
CA LEU A 148 -0.62 10.11 0.05
C LEU A 148 -0.59 11.34 0.95
N LEU A 149 -1.73 11.72 1.53
CA LEU A 149 -1.83 12.87 2.44
C LEU A 149 -1.20 12.65 3.82
N GLN A 150 -0.82 11.42 4.15
CA GLN A 150 -0.20 11.10 5.44
C GLN A 150 1.33 11.15 5.40
N PHE A 151 1.90 11.36 4.24
CA PHE A 151 3.34 11.38 4.02
C PHE A 151 3.76 12.71 3.39
N GLY A 152 5.06 12.93 3.36
CA GLY A 152 5.66 14.03 2.62
C GLY A 152 5.84 13.70 1.14
N ASP A 153 6.97 14.09 0.57
CA ASP A 153 7.28 13.87 -0.84
C ASP A 153 7.24 12.38 -1.22
N LEU A 154 6.78 12.13 -2.43
CA LEU A 154 6.95 10.83 -3.07
C LEU A 154 8.40 10.68 -3.55
N LEU A 155 8.97 9.53 -3.28
CA LEU A 155 10.32 9.18 -3.73
C LEU A 155 10.21 8.27 -4.95
N ALA A 156 10.55 8.79 -6.12
CA ALA A 156 10.63 8.00 -7.34
C ALA A 156 11.88 7.12 -7.31
N VAL A 157 11.69 5.80 -7.44
CA VAL A 157 12.77 4.81 -7.36
C VAL A 157 12.95 4.11 -8.70
N ARG A 158 14.19 4.05 -9.17
CA ARG A 158 14.57 3.30 -10.38
C ARG A 158 15.87 2.55 -10.12
N GLY A 159 15.85 1.23 -10.38
CA GLY A 159 17.04 0.39 -10.16
C GLY A 159 17.56 0.42 -8.72
N GLY A 160 16.69 0.48 -7.73
CA GLY A 160 17.03 0.52 -6.31
C GLY A 160 17.59 1.88 -5.82
N ARG A 161 17.51 2.93 -6.63
CA ARG A 161 17.98 4.28 -6.28
C ARG A 161 16.86 5.29 -6.37
N ILE A 162 16.83 6.23 -5.42
CA ILE A 162 15.95 7.40 -5.50
C ILE A 162 16.49 8.29 -6.62
N VAL A 163 15.65 8.52 -7.64
CA VAL A 163 16.01 9.34 -8.81
C VAL A 163 15.36 10.72 -8.77
N GLU A 164 14.19 10.83 -8.13
CA GLU A 164 13.44 12.09 -8.04
C GLU A 164 12.66 12.16 -6.74
N ARG A 165 12.26 13.37 -6.38
CA ARG A 165 11.28 13.67 -5.31
C ARG A 165 10.14 14.47 -5.92
N TRP A 166 8.93 14.03 -5.67
CA TRP A 166 7.72 14.70 -6.13
C TRP A 166 6.94 15.20 -4.93
N PRO A 167 6.71 16.50 -4.81
CA PRO A 167 5.96 17.05 -3.69
C PRO A 167 4.50 16.59 -3.76
N VAL A 168 3.96 16.21 -2.61
CA VAL A 168 2.52 16.00 -2.45
C VAL A 168 1.93 17.34 -2.00
N PHE A 169 1.07 17.91 -2.82
CA PHE A 169 0.39 19.17 -2.49
C PHE A 169 -0.75 18.88 -1.52
N ASN A 170 -0.65 19.48 -0.34
CA ASN A 170 -1.77 19.55 0.58
C ASN A 170 -2.68 20.70 0.11
N GLY A 171 -3.91 20.37 -0.27
CA GLY A 171 -4.91 21.35 -0.68
C GLY A 171 -5.38 22.22 0.49
#